data_c6d5ce95df100dc3988f3972d15506ad
#
_entry.id   c6d5ce95df100dc3988f3972d15506ad
#
_cell.length_a   1.000
_cell.length_b   1.000
_cell.length_c   1.000
_cell.angle_alpha   90.00
_cell.angle_beta   90.00
_cell.angle_gamma   90.00
#
_symmetry.space_group_name_H-M   'P 1'
#
loop_
_entity.id
_entity.type
_entity.pdbx_description
1 polymer ?
#
loop_
_entity_poly.entity_id
_entity_poly.type
_entity_poly.pdbx_seq_one_letter_code
_entity_poly.pdbx_strand_id
1 'polypeptide(L)'
;MNTSLQDMPSRRRAPALDVAVVGGGMVGAAAALALARAGFSTALLEARAPAAWDANAEVDLRVVGLAPSSVILLDELGVWTSIRDARAGPYSHMHVWDAESGAAIDFDAASEGRDRLGYIVENNLVQWMLWQALEAAGVRRLCPAEVEGFEAREDRIQLELADGGTLTAGLLVAADGAASPLRQLAGIGTRGRDYAQRAVVAHVATERPHEDTAWQRFLPGGPLALLPLADGRSSIVWSLPEAEARRVLALDEQAFLDELGVASDFRLGRIVATTPRAAFPLKLQLAERYQAERFVLLGDAAHAVHPLAGQGVNLGLRDVAELRDTLVDARAAGRDIGAAHVLRRYARRRRSADTLDALGFDALARIYAWQSPALVAARGVGVRLLDRLAPLKRRLSEHAAGF
;
A
#
# COMPACT_ATOMS: atom_id res chain seq x y z
N MET A 1 21.91 66.71 -4.17
CA MET A 1 20.64 65.93 -4.25
C MET A 1 21.00 64.48 -4.46
N ASN A 2 21.03 63.72 -3.39
CA ASN A 2 21.35 62.28 -3.41
C ASN A 2 20.06 61.52 -3.59
N THR A 3 19.87 60.93 -4.77
CA THR A 3 18.73 60.02 -5.01
C THR A 3 19.18 58.62 -4.55
N SER A 4 18.61 58.18 -3.46
CA SER A 4 18.76 56.84 -2.92
C SER A 4 18.27 55.78 -3.93
N LEU A 5 19.15 54.85 -4.28
CA LEU A 5 18.79 53.60 -4.93
C LEU A 5 17.95 52.78 -3.98
N GLN A 6 16.64 52.88 -4.13
CA GLN A 6 15.68 52.05 -3.39
C GLN A 6 15.89 50.57 -3.76
N ASP A 7 15.89 49.75 -2.72
CA ASP A 7 15.89 48.30 -2.73
C ASP A 7 14.97 47.70 -3.80
N MET A 8 15.55 47.14 -4.84
CA MET A 8 14.84 46.18 -5.67
C MET A 8 14.64 44.90 -4.88
N PRO A 9 13.42 44.36 -4.73
CA PRO A 9 13.23 43.10 -4.05
C PRO A 9 14.07 42.03 -4.73
N SER A 10 14.89 41.35 -3.96
CA SER A 10 15.72 40.26 -4.44
C SER A 10 14.80 39.26 -5.14
N ARG A 11 15.03 39.00 -6.45
CA ARG A 11 14.37 37.91 -7.16
C ARG A 11 14.60 36.64 -6.36
N ARG A 12 13.54 36.12 -5.70
CA ARG A 12 13.57 34.84 -5.03
C ARG A 12 14.09 33.81 -6.03
N ARG A 13 15.27 33.27 -5.77
CA ARG A 13 15.87 32.23 -6.61
C ARG A 13 14.99 31.01 -6.45
N ALA A 14 14.35 30.52 -7.53
CA ALA A 14 13.54 29.31 -7.49
C ALA A 14 14.34 28.16 -6.84
N PRO A 15 13.73 27.31 -6.01
CA PRO A 15 14.42 26.16 -5.45
C PRO A 15 15.01 25.31 -6.56
N ALA A 16 16.15 24.68 -6.31
CA ALA A 16 16.84 23.85 -7.31
C ALA A 16 16.01 22.64 -7.75
N LEU A 17 15.02 22.23 -6.92
CA LEU A 17 14.04 21.16 -7.17
C LEU A 17 12.66 21.65 -6.76
N ASP A 18 11.65 21.21 -7.52
CA ASP A 18 10.25 21.40 -7.09
C ASP A 18 9.93 20.46 -5.92
N VAL A 19 10.31 19.18 -6.03
CA VAL A 19 9.95 18.15 -5.05
C VAL A 19 11.13 17.24 -4.73
N ALA A 20 11.34 16.99 -3.43
CA ALA A 20 12.18 15.93 -2.92
C ALA A 20 11.29 14.82 -2.32
N VAL A 21 11.43 13.59 -2.81
CA VAL A 21 10.74 12.41 -2.29
C VAL A 21 11.73 11.58 -1.50
N VAL A 22 11.42 11.20 -0.28
CA VAL A 22 12.26 10.33 0.57
C VAL A 22 11.58 8.98 0.79
N GLY A 23 12.31 7.92 0.44
CA GLY A 23 11.86 6.54 0.43
C GLY A 23 11.59 6.02 -0.98
N GLY A 24 12.37 5.04 -1.42
CA GLY A 24 12.30 4.38 -2.74
C GLY A 24 11.48 3.09 -2.75
N GLY A 25 10.55 2.91 -1.80
CA GLY A 25 9.55 1.86 -1.85
C GLY A 25 8.56 2.07 -3.00
N MET A 26 7.61 1.15 -3.19
CA MET A 26 6.62 1.22 -4.28
C MET A 26 5.91 2.58 -4.34
N VAL A 27 5.44 3.10 -3.21
CA VAL A 27 4.69 4.35 -3.14
C VAL A 27 5.58 5.56 -3.44
N GLY A 28 6.78 5.63 -2.85
CA GLY A 28 7.70 6.75 -3.07
C GLY A 28 8.27 6.79 -4.49
N ALA A 29 8.63 5.63 -5.05
CA ALA A 29 9.07 5.53 -6.44
C ALA A 29 7.94 5.92 -7.42
N ALA A 30 6.70 5.47 -7.17
CA ALA A 30 5.54 5.87 -7.96
C ALA A 30 5.28 7.38 -7.84
N ALA A 31 5.41 7.97 -6.64
CA ALA A 31 5.25 9.41 -6.42
C ALA A 31 6.30 10.22 -7.19
N ALA A 32 7.57 9.83 -7.08
CA ALA A 32 8.65 10.51 -7.81
C ALA A 32 8.44 10.45 -9.32
N LEU A 33 8.06 9.26 -9.84
CA LEU A 33 7.78 9.06 -11.26
C LEU A 33 6.56 9.86 -11.72
N ALA A 34 5.47 9.85 -10.96
CA ALA A 34 4.23 10.58 -11.28
C ALA A 34 4.47 12.10 -11.34
N LEU A 35 5.20 12.64 -10.37
CA LEU A 35 5.52 14.06 -10.30
C LEU A 35 6.47 14.50 -11.43
N ALA A 36 7.50 13.70 -11.73
CA ALA A 36 8.39 13.97 -12.84
C ALA A 36 7.65 13.97 -14.18
N ARG A 37 6.78 12.98 -14.43
CA ARG A 37 5.93 12.93 -15.65
C ARG A 37 4.93 14.08 -15.73
N ALA A 38 4.50 14.61 -14.58
CA ALA A 38 3.70 15.84 -14.52
C ALA A 38 4.55 17.13 -14.69
N GLY A 39 5.85 17.01 -14.97
CA GLY A 39 6.78 18.11 -15.29
C GLY A 39 7.36 18.82 -14.07
N PHE A 40 7.33 18.22 -12.87
CA PHE A 40 8.04 18.74 -11.71
C PHE A 40 9.49 18.26 -11.70
N SER A 41 10.42 19.17 -11.42
CA SER A 41 11.82 18.78 -11.15
C SER A 41 11.89 18.00 -9.83
N THR A 42 12.14 16.70 -9.93
CA THR A 42 11.97 15.77 -8.82
C THR A 42 13.27 15.04 -8.49
N ALA A 43 13.59 14.93 -7.19
CA ALA A 43 14.61 14.03 -6.68
C ALA A 43 13.97 12.93 -5.83
N LEU A 44 14.53 11.71 -5.90
CA LEU A 44 14.23 10.59 -5.01
C LEU A 44 15.47 10.25 -4.19
N LEU A 45 15.32 10.26 -2.86
CA LEU A 45 16.35 9.88 -1.90
C LEU A 45 15.99 8.51 -1.31
N GLU A 46 16.94 7.57 -1.35
CA GLU A 46 16.76 6.23 -0.82
C GLU A 46 18.05 5.73 -0.15
N ALA A 47 17.93 5.19 1.05
CA ALA A 47 19.07 4.68 1.80
C ALA A 47 19.70 3.44 1.13
N ARG A 48 18.89 2.61 0.50
CA ARG A 48 19.35 1.37 -0.15
C ARG A 48 18.59 1.12 -1.45
N ALA A 49 19.33 0.97 -2.55
CA ALA A 49 18.74 0.60 -3.84
C ALA A 49 17.96 -0.73 -3.72
N PRO A 50 16.79 -0.83 -4.37
CA PRO A 50 16.06 -2.08 -4.42
C PRO A 50 16.89 -3.17 -5.09
N ALA A 51 16.73 -4.41 -4.63
CA ALA A 51 17.32 -5.56 -5.32
C ALA A 51 16.74 -5.67 -6.74
N ALA A 52 17.59 -5.98 -7.70
CA ALA A 52 17.14 -6.25 -9.06
C ALA A 52 16.20 -7.46 -9.04
N TRP A 53 15.08 -7.32 -9.74
CA TRP A 53 14.17 -8.44 -9.92
C TRP A 53 14.71 -9.38 -10.99
N ASP A 54 14.63 -10.69 -10.74
CA ASP A 54 15.08 -11.76 -11.65
C ASP A 54 13.89 -12.68 -11.95
N ALA A 55 13.60 -12.87 -13.23
CA ALA A 55 12.54 -13.76 -13.71
C ALA A 55 12.76 -15.25 -13.33
N ASN A 56 14.00 -15.65 -13.12
CA ASN A 56 14.36 -17.03 -12.76
C ASN A 56 14.44 -17.25 -11.24
N ALA A 57 14.35 -16.18 -10.44
CA ALA A 57 14.34 -16.30 -9.00
C ALA A 57 13.01 -16.84 -8.50
N GLU A 58 13.04 -17.44 -7.29
CA GLU A 58 11.83 -17.82 -6.56
C GLU A 58 10.94 -16.57 -6.33
N VAL A 59 9.62 -16.78 -6.36
CA VAL A 59 8.65 -15.69 -6.10
C VAL A 59 8.88 -15.11 -4.71
N ASP A 60 8.97 -13.76 -4.62
CA ASP A 60 9.15 -13.08 -3.33
C ASP A 60 7.95 -13.40 -2.41
N LEU A 61 8.26 -13.75 -1.17
CA LEU A 61 7.23 -14.03 -0.15
C LEU A 61 6.26 -12.86 0.08
N ARG A 62 6.71 -11.65 -0.20
CA ARG A 62 5.89 -10.45 -0.07
C ARG A 62 5.21 -10.14 -1.39
N VAL A 63 3.93 -10.39 -1.43
CA VAL A 63 3.08 -10.04 -2.55
C VAL A 63 2.02 -9.02 -2.14
N VAL A 64 1.51 -8.28 -3.11
CA VAL A 64 0.38 -7.34 -2.95
C VAL A 64 -0.72 -7.67 -3.92
N GLY A 65 -1.96 -7.43 -3.50
CA GLY A 65 -3.10 -7.39 -4.41
C GLY A 65 -3.25 -5.99 -4.98
N LEU A 66 -2.98 -5.82 -6.27
CA LEU A 66 -3.18 -4.55 -6.97
C LEU A 66 -4.63 -4.41 -7.41
N ALA A 67 -5.31 -3.40 -6.88
CA ALA A 67 -6.67 -3.03 -7.27
C ALA A 67 -6.69 -2.36 -8.67
N PRO A 68 -7.82 -2.34 -9.37
CA PRO A 68 -7.94 -1.73 -10.70
C PRO A 68 -7.46 -0.28 -10.77
N SER A 69 -7.75 0.56 -9.77
CA SER A 69 -7.26 1.95 -9.74
C SER A 69 -5.73 2.04 -9.64
N SER A 70 -5.09 1.12 -8.93
CA SER A 70 -3.63 1.04 -8.84
C SER A 70 -3.01 0.60 -10.16
N VAL A 71 -3.65 -0.36 -10.85
CA VAL A 71 -3.25 -0.79 -12.20
C VAL A 71 -3.32 0.37 -13.19
N ILE A 72 -4.39 1.15 -13.16
CA ILE A 72 -4.54 2.35 -14.01
C ILE A 72 -3.39 3.35 -13.76
N LEU A 73 -3.08 3.65 -12.50
CA LEU A 73 -1.96 4.54 -12.17
C LEU A 73 -0.62 3.98 -12.69
N LEU A 74 -0.35 2.68 -12.47
CA LEU A 74 0.89 2.05 -12.96
C LEU A 74 0.97 2.03 -14.50
N ASP A 75 -0.16 1.97 -15.18
CA ASP A 75 -0.24 2.06 -16.64
C ASP A 75 0.02 3.50 -17.12
N GLU A 76 -0.59 4.50 -16.50
CA GLU A 76 -0.27 5.92 -16.71
C GLU A 76 1.22 6.22 -16.47
N LEU A 77 1.82 5.54 -15.49
CA LEU A 77 3.25 5.60 -15.21
C LEU A 77 4.10 4.76 -16.19
N GLY A 78 3.48 4.06 -17.15
CA GLY A 78 4.12 3.28 -18.21
C GLY A 78 4.95 2.09 -17.71
N VAL A 79 4.63 1.56 -16.53
CA VAL A 79 5.33 0.39 -15.95
C VAL A 79 4.45 -0.86 -15.89
N TRP A 80 3.13 -0.71 -16.06
CA TRP A 80 2.20 -1.82 -15.88
C TRP A 80 2.42 -2.97 -16.85
N THR A 81 2.62 -2.69 -18.13
CA THR A 81 2.85 -3.75 -19.14
C THR A 81 4.06 -4.61 -18.76
N SER A 82 5.16 -4.00 -18.32
CA SER A 82 6.35 -4.74 -17.88
C SER A 82 6.09 -5.57 -16.62
N ILE A 83 5.32 -5.05 -15.67
CA ILE A 83 4.93 -5.78 -14.45
C ILE A 83 4.04 -6.97 -14.81
N ARG A 84 3.00 -6.74 -15.61
CA ARG A 84 2.02 -7.75 -16.02
C ARG A 84 2.68 -8.90 -16.76
N ASP A 85 3.50 -8.59 -17.76
CA ASP A 85 4.11 -9.57 -18.64
C ASP A 85 5.27 -10.33 -17.96
N ALA A 86 5.82 -9.75 -16.88
CA ALA A 86 6.84 -10.42 -16.07
C ALA A 86 6.23 -11.53 -15.20
N ARG A 87 5.38 -11.19 -14.20
CA ARG A 87 4.83 -12.17 -13.26
C ARG A 87 3.64 -11.62 -12.45
N ALA A 88 2.54 -11.23 -13.11
CA ALA A 88 1.32 -10.80 -12.42
C ALA A 88 0.27 -11.92 -12.47
N GLY A 89 -0.21 -12.38 -11.31
CA GLY A 89 -1.29 -13.36 -11.18
C GLY A 89 -2.66 -12.66 -11.20
N PRO A 90 -3.44 -12.76 -12.30
CA PRO A 90 -4.77 -12.16 -12.35
C PRO A 90 -5.75 -12.91 -11.45
N TYR A 91 -6.75 -12.21 -10.90
CA TYR A 91 -7.91 -12.87 -10.33
C TYR A 91 -9.20 -12.17 -10.77
N SER A 92 -10.18 -12.98 -11.13
CA SER A 92 -11.50 -12.55 -11.58
C SER A 92 -12.60 -12.87 -10.57
N HIS A 93 -12.30 -13.73 -9.62
CA HIS A 93 -13.23 -14.13 -8.56
C HIS A 93 -12.61 -13.91 -7.18
N MET A 94 -13.48 -13.60 -6.20
CA MET A 94 -13.11 -13.60 -4.79
C MET A 94 -14.21 -14.25 -3.98
N HIS A 95 -13.88 -15.32 -3.26
CA HIS A 95 -14.79 -16.02 -2.36
C HIS A 95 -14.37 -15.80 -0.92
N VAL A 96 -15.27 -15.22 -0.14
CA VAL A 96 -15.03 -14.92 1.29
C VAL A 96 -16.07 -15.66 2.11
N TRP A 97 -15.62 -16.46 3.10
CA TRP A 97 -16.54 -17.20 3.97
C TRP A 97 -16.14 -17.17 5.44
N ASP A 98 -17.11 -17.38 6.28
CA ASP A 98 -16.98 -17.41 7.73
C ASP A 98 -16.95 -18.85 8.24
N ALA A 99 -15.91 -19.21 8.95
CA ALA A 99 -15.70 -20.56 9.48
C ALA A 99 -16.76 -21.00 10.48
N GLU A 100 -17.35 -20.06 11.22
CA GLU A 100 -18.31 -20.39 12.30
C GLU A 100 -19.76 -20.39 11.82
N SER A 101 -20.18 -19.40 11.02
CA SER A 101 -21.56 -19.31 10.54
C SER A 101 -21.81 -19.99 9.19
N GLY A 102 -20.74 -20.37 8.47
CA GLY A 102 -20.81 -20.91 7.13
C GLY A 102 -21.34 -19.93 6.08
N ALA A 103 -21.56 -18.66 6.44
CA ALA A 103 -22.00 -17.65 5.49
C ALA A 103 -20.87 -17.25 4.55
N ALA A 104 -21.20 -17.02 3.28
CA ALA A 104 -20.23 -16.62 2.27
C ALA A 104 -20.74 -15.44 1.46
N ILE A 105 -19.80 -14.73 0.83
CA ILE A 105 -20.04 -13.71 -0.17
C ILE A 105 -19.06 -13.90 -1.32
N ASP A 106 -19.59 -13.81 -2.54
CA ASP A 106 -18.83 -13.99 -3.77
C ASP A 106 -18.77 -12.69 -4.57
N PHE A 107 -17.58 -12.37 -5.08
CA PHE A 107 -17.37 -11.26 -6.02
C PHE A 107 -16.88 -11.85 -7.34
N ASP A 108 -17.46 -11.37 -8.42
CA ASP A 108 -17.14 -11.80 -9.78
C ASP A 108 -16.99 -10.58 -10.68
N ALA A 109 -15.84 -10.45 -11.31
CA ALA A 109 -15.50 -9.33 -12.18
C ALA A 109 -16.49 -9.17 -13.34
N ALA A 110 -16.90 -10.29 -13.96
CA ALA A 110 -17.84 -10.27 -15.09
C ALA A 110 -19.21 -9.70 -14.70
N SER A 111 -19.69 -10.00 -13.48
CA SER A 111 -20.94 -9.44 -12.96
C SER A 111 -20.91 -7.92 -12.77
N GLU A 112 -19.72 -7.34 -12.73
CA GLU A 112 -19.45 -5.91 -12.57
C GLU A 112 -19.04 -5.23 -13.90
N GLY A 113 -19.02 -5.99 -15.00
CA GLY A 113 -18.57 -5.51 -16.31
C GLY A 113 -17.05 -5.27 -16.39
N ARG A 114 -16.26 -6.01 -15.60
CA ARG A 114 -14.80 -5.95 -15.57
C ARG A 114 -14.21 -7.28 -16.00
N ASP A 115 -12.99 -7.27 -16.53
CA ASP A 115 -12.26 -8.48 -16.88
C ASP A 115 -11.63 -9.14 -15.64
N ARG A 116 -11.19 -8.33 -14.66
CA ARG A 116 -10.48 -8.76 -13.45
C ARG A 116 -10.90 -7.93 -12.24
N LEU A 117 -10.85 -8.54 -11.06
CA LEU A 117 -10.95 -7.84 -9.78
C LEU A 117 -9.61 -7.23 -9.37
N GLY A 118 -8.50 -7.79 -9.84
CA GLY A 118 -7.16 -7.30 -9.58
C GLY A 118 -6.07 -8.29 -9.96
N TYR A 119 -4.87 -8.04 -9.45
CA TYR A 119 -3.68 -8.87 -9.71
C TYR A 119 -2.88 -9.07 -8.43
N ILE A 120 -2.35 -10.26 -8.24
CA ILE A 120 -1.39 -10.55 -7.17
C ILE A 120 0.02 -10.46 -7.77
N VAL A 121 0.85 -9.58 -7.20
CA VAL A 121 2.17 -9.25 -7.75
C VAL A 121 3.20 -9.19 -6.62
N GLU A 122 4.43 -9.60 -6.91
CA GLU A 122 5.57 -9.47 -5.99
C GLU A 122 5.89 -7.99 -5.71
N ASN A 123 6.15 -7.68 -4.44
CA ASN A 123 6.50 -6.31 -4.04
C ASN A 123 7.78 -5.82 -4.73
N ASN A 124 8.81 -6.69 -4.78
CA ASN A 124 10.09 -6.35 -5.39
C ASN A 124 9.95 -6.13 -6.90
N LEU A 125 9.09 -6.86 -7.61
CA LEU A 125 8.82 -6.64 -9.04
C LEU A 125 8.25 -5.25 -9.29
N VAL A 126 7.19 -4.87 -8.55
CA VAL A 126 6.58 -3.54 -8.71
C VAL A 126 7.59 -2.43 -8.38
N GLN A 127 8.31 -2.57 -7.26
CA GLN A 127 9.33 -1.61 -6.85
C GLN A 127 10.45 -1.49 -7.88
N TRP A 128 10.95 -2.63 -8.40
CA TRP A 128 12.02 -2.65 -9.38
C TRP A 128 11.62 -1.96 -10.69
N MET A 129 10.44 -2.27 -11.23
CA MET A 129 9.97 -1.65 -12.48
C MET A 129 9.77 -0.14 -12.34
N LEU A 130 9.22 0.32 -11.21
CA LEU A 130 9.14 1.73 -10.90
C LEU A 130 10.53 2.39 -10.80
N TRP A 131 11.47 1.74 -10.09
CA TRP A 131 12.83 2.23 -9.92
C TRP A 131 13.56 2.39 -11.24
N GLN A 132 13.42 1.44 -12.17
CA GLN A 132 14.01 1.51 -13.50
C GLN A 132 13.45 2.67 -14.33
N ALA A 133 12.16 2.94 -14.21
CA ALA A 133 11.51 4.00 -14.97
C ALA A 133 11.90 5.43 -14.53
N LEU A 134 12.45 5.60 -13.32
CA LEU A 134 12.81 6.91 -12.78
C LEU A 134 13.84 7.67 -13.63
N GLU A 135 14.84 6.98 -14.13
CA GLU A 135 15.93 7.59 -14.90
C GLU A 135 15.44 8.18 -16.22
N ALA A 136 14.64 7.40 -16.97
CA ALA A 136 14.06 7.84 -18.23
C ALA A 136 13.07 9.01 -18.04
N ALA A 137 12.47 9.16 -16.86
CA ALA A 137 11.61 10.27 -16.50
C ALA A 137 12.37 11.51 -15.99
N GLY A 138 13.71 11.45 -15.94
CA GLY A 138 14.54 12.58 -15.48
C GLY A 138 14.53 12.79 -13.97
N VAL A 139 14.11 11.79 -13.17
CA VAL A 139 14.19 11.86 -11.70
C VAL A 139 15.64 11.77 -11.25
N ARG A 140 16.09 12.76 -10.46
CA ARG A 140 17.42 12.71 -9.83
C ARG A 140 17.40 11.68 -8.71
N ARG A 141 17.99 10.51 -8.95
CA ARG A 141 18.16 9.47 -7.91
C ARG A 141 19.38 9.75 -7.05
N LEU A 142 19.18 9.84 -5.74
CA LEU A 142 20.21 9.92 -4.71
C LEU A 142 20.13 8.63 -3.88
N CYS A 143 21.07 7.71 -4.14
CA CYS A 143 21.14 6.42 -3.46
C CYS A 143 22.60 5.90 -3.49
N PRO A 144 23.20 5.58 -2.33
CA PRO A 144 22.60 5.69 -1.00
C PRO A 144 22.48 7.15 -0.52
N ALA A 145 21.34 7.50 0.10
CA ALA A 145 21.14 8.79 0.73
C ALA A 145 20.18 8.64 1.92
N GLU A 146 20.61 9.07 3.09
CA GLU A 146 19.79 9.11 4.31
C GLU A 146 19.58 10.57 4.72
N VAL A 147 18.36 10.89 5.12
CA VAL A 147 17.97 12.23 5.58
C VAL A 147 17.94 12.22 7.10
N GLU A 148 18.77 13.02 7.75
CA GLU A 148 18.86 13.14 9.20
C GLU A 148 18.02 14.29 9.75
N GLY A 149 17.75 15.31 8.92
CA GLY A 149 17.01 16.49 9.34
C GLY A 149 16.42 17.26 8.17
N PHE A 150 15.53 18.18 8.46
CA PHE A 150 15.08 19.19 7.52
C PHE A 150 14.62 20.46 8.21
N GLU A 151 14.75 21.57 7.50
CA GLU A 151 14.27 22.89 7.93
C GLU A 151 13.32 23.46 6.86
N ALA A 152 12.08 23.72 7.24
CA ALA A 152 11.13 24.40 6.37
C ALA A 152 11.31 25.93 6.49
N ARG A 153 11.28 26.61 5.35
CA ARG A 153 11.31 28.08 5.23
C ARG A 153 10.11 28.52 4.36
N GLU A 154 9.88 29.82 4.32
CA GLU A 154 8.71 30.38 3.63
C GLU A 154 8.55 29.87 2.17
N ASP A 155 9.65 29.78 1.42
CA ASP A 155 9.65 29.47 -0.02
C ASP A 155 10.29 28.11 -0.38
N ARG A 156 10.89 27.40 0.58
CA ARG A 156 11.63 26.17 0.36
C ARG A 156 11.74 25.31 1.62
N ILE A 157 12.13 24.06 1.42
CA ILE A 157 12.56 23.16 2.48
C ILE A 157 13.98 22.68 2.19
N GLN A 158 14.84 22.68 3.19
CA GLN A 158 16.21 22.21 3.12
C GLN A 158 16.33 20.90 3.89
N LEU A 159 16.87 19.89 3.26
CA LEU A 159 17.15 18.57 3.84
C LEU A 159 18.63 18.51 4.21
N GLU A 160 18.94 17.88 5.32
CA GLU A 160 20.27 17.54 5.80
C GLU A 160 20.51 16.05 5.59
N LEU A 161 21.60 15.70 4.91
CA LEU A 161 21.93 14.32 4.58
C LEU A 161 23.02 13.80 5.54
N ALA A 162 23.02 12.50 5.80
CA ALA A 162 23.97 11.83 6.69
C ALA A 162 25.46 11.99 6.26
N ASP A 163 25.71 12.26 4.99
CA ASP A 163 27.05 12.55 4.46
C ASP A 163 27.49 14.01 4.67
N GLY A 164 26.68 14.81 5.35
CA GLY A 164 26.90 16.26 5.55
C GLY A 164 26.44 17.12 4.37
N GLY A 165 25.92 16.52 3.31
CA GLY A 165 25.34 17.24 2.18
C GLY A 165 24.01 17.89 2.51
N THR A 166 23.59 18.82 1.66
CA THR A 166 22.25 19.44 1.76
C THR A 166 21.52 19.41 0.42
N LEU A 167 20.21 19.27 0.49
CA LEU A 167 19.32 19.34 -0.68
C LEU A 167 18.19 20.34 -0.43
N THR A 168 17.88 21.18 -1.42
CA THR A 168 16.82 22.18 -1.30
C THR A 168 15.73 21.89 -2.31
N ALA A 169 14.46 21.89 -1.86
CA ALA A 169 13.29 21.69 -2.69
C ALA A 169 12.14 22.64 -2.30
N GLY A 170 11.12 22.74 -3.16
CA GLY A 170 9.87 23.45 -2.86
C GLY A 170 8.97 22.68 -1.90
N LEU A 171 9.00 21.36 -1.96
CA LEU A 171 8.19 20.43 -1.18
C LEU A 171 8.99 19.17 -0.82
N LEU A 172 8.85 18.69 0.41
CA LEU A 172 9.33 17.38 0.87
C LEU A 172 8.15 16.40 0.97
N VAL A 173 8.29 15.26 0.30
CA VAL A 173 7.36 14.14 0.33
C VAL A 173 8.00 12.99 1.09
N ALA A 174 7.45 12.61 2.24
CA ALA A 174 7.91 11.49 3.03
C ALA A 174 7.12 10.23 2.70
N ALA A 175 7.79 9.24 2.12
CA ALA A 175 7.29 7.89 1.81
C ALA A 175 8.23 6.83 2.41
N ASP A 176 8.80 7.11 3.58
CA ASP A 176 9.85 6.40 4.29
C ASP A 176 9.33 5.28 5.20
N GLY A 177 8.09 4.84 4.98
CA GLY A 177 7.50 3.65 5.59
C GLY A 177 6.87 3.87 6.97
N ALA A 178 6.33 2.81 7.56
CA ALA A 178 5.54 2.88 8.79
C ALA A 178 6.29 3.46 9.99
N ALA A 179 7.59 3.22 10.10
CA ALA A 179 8.43 3.78 11.16
C ALA A 179 8.81 5.25 10.95
N SER A 180 8.64 5.78 9.76
CA SER A 180 8.94 7.14 9.25
C SER A 180 9.70 8.06 10.22
N PRO A 181 11.04 8.16 10.11
CA PRO A 181 11.83 9.14 10.84
C PRO A 181 11.40 10.59 10.52
N LEU A 182 11.08 10.87 9.25
CA LEU A 182 10.68 12.21 8.82
C LEU A 182 9.34 12.64 9.43
N ARG A 183 8.39 11.73 9.61
CA ARG A 183 7.15 12.00 10.34
C ARG A 183 7.46 12.42 11.78
N GLN A 184 8.38 11.72 12.44
CA GLN A 184 8.80 12.04 13.82
C GLN A 184 9.49 13.40 13.89
N LEU A 185 10.40 13.70 12.96
CA LEU A 185 11.06 15.01 12.84
C LEU A 185 10.07 16.15 12.59
N ALA A 186 8.99 15.89 11.83
CA ALA A 186 7.89 16.84 11.62
C ALA A 186 6.99 17.05 12.86
N GLY A 187 7.25 16.36 13.96
CA GLY A 187 6.43 16.40 15.17
C GLY A 187 4.99 15.88 14.93
N ILE A 188 4.84 14.91 14.02
CA ILE A 188 3.54 14.32 13.69
C ILE A 188 3.39 13.00 14.45
N GLY A 189 2.49 12.99 15.43
CA GLY A 189 2.11 11.79 16.17
C GLY A 189 1.30 10.81 15.33
N THR A 190 1.14 9.60 15.85
CA THR A 190 0.30 8.55 15.27
C THR A 190 -0.74 8.06 16.26
N ARG A 191 -1.90 7.69 15.73
CA ARG A 191 -2.94 6.96 16.46
C ARG A 191 -3.08 5.59 15.84
N GLY A 192 -3.29 4.59 16.66
CA GLY A 192 -3.43 3.25 16.13
C GLY A 192 -3.53 2.19 17.20
N ARG A 193 -3.40 0.96 16.74
CA ARG A 193 -3.53 -0.23 17.56
C ARG A 193 -2.55 -1.30 17.11
N ASP A 194 -1.88 -1.92 18.04
CA ASP A 194 -1.23 -3.21 17.83
C ASP A 194 -2.29 -4.30 18.02
N TYR A 195 -2.48 -5.13 17.00
CA TYR A 195 -3.46 -6.22 17.10
C TYR A 195 -2.95 -7.42 17.92
N ALA A 196 -1.69 -7.39 18.34
CA ALA A 196 -1.00 -8.54 18.93
C ALA A 196 -1.10 -9.79 18.04
N GLN A 197 -1.13 -9.57 16.73
CA GLN A 197 -1.22 -10.60 15.69
C GLN A 197 -0.06 -10.48 14.72
N ARG A 198 0.22 -11.59 14.04
CA ARG A 198 1.19 -11.66 12.94
C ARG A 198 0.54 -12.32 11.72
N ALA A 199 0.86 -11.84 10.54
CA ALA A 199 0.55 -12.52 9.30
C ALA A 199 1.66 -13.53 8.98
N VAL A 200 1.36 -14.81 9.05
CA VAL A 200 2.21 -15.88 8.51
C VAL A 200 2.00 -15.93 7.01
N VAL A 201 3.08 -15.85 6.25
CA VAL A 201 3.09 -15.87 4.78
C VAL A 201 3.97 -16.99 4.26
N ALA A 202 3.52 -17.62 3.19
CA ALA A 202 4.25 -18.63 2.41
C ALA A 202 3.58 -18.76 1.03
N HIS A 203 4.24 -19.41 0.09
CA HIS A 203 3.58 -19.87 -1.14
C HIS A 203 3.36 -21.37 -1.04
N VAL A 204 2.18 -21.81 -1.49
CA VAL A 204 1.77 -23.19 -1.36
C VAL A 204 1.28 -23.76 -2.70
N ALA A 205 1.61 -25.00 -2.97
CA ALA A 205 0.97 -25.78 -4.02
C ALA A 205 -0.22 -26.55 -3.44
N THR A 206 -1.29 -26.62 -4.19
CA THR A 206 -2.55 -27.25 -3.80
C THR A 206 -2.97 -28.35 -4.78
N GLU A 207 -3.72 -29.32 -4.31
CA GLU A 207 -4.19 -30.46 -5.11
C GLU A 207 -5.12 -30.04 -6.26
N ARG A 208 -5.90 -28.97 -6.03
CA ARG A 208 -6.77 -28.34 -7.04
C ARG A 208 -6.25 -26.95 -7.38
N PRO A 209 -6.37 -26.50 -8.65
CA PRO A 209 -5.94 -25.16 -9.05
C PRO A 209 -6.82 -24.08 -8.40
N HIS A 210 -6.27 -22.88 -8.26
CA HIS A 210 -6.99 -21.72 -7.69
C HIS A 210 -8.03 -21.09 -8.64
N GLU A 211 -7.98 -21.39 -9.93
CA GLU A 211 -8.94 -20.92 -10.96
C GLU A 211 -9.14 -19.41 -10.97
N ASP A 212 -8.03 -18.64 -10.91
CA ASP A 212 -8.03 -17.17 -10.84
C ASP A 212 -8.96 -16.61 -9.73
N THR A 213 -9.05 -17.34 -8.62
CA THR A 213 -9.90 -16.99 -7.49
C THR A 213 -9.06 -16.68 -6.25
N ALA A 214 -9.29 -15.52 -5.64
CA ALA A 214 -8.81 -15.20 -4.31
C ALA A 214 -9.76 -15.78 -3.25
N TRP A 215 -9.26 -16.64 -2.38
CA TRP A 215 -10.01 -17.31 -1.35
C TRP A 215 -9.70 -16.68 0.01
N GLN A 216 -10.70 -16.31 0.79
CA GLN A 216 -10.49 -15.75 2.12
C GLN A 216 -11.47 -16.36 3.13
N ARG A 217 -10.92 -17.03 4.14
CA ARG A 217 -11.69 -17.59 5.26
C ARG A 217 -11.49 -16.76 6.51
N PHE A 218 -12.56 -16.33 7.12
CA PHE A 218 -12.52 -15.72 8.44
C PHE A 218 -12.58 -16.80 9.51
N LEU A 219 -11.50 -16.91 10.28
CA LEU A 219 -11.33 -17.83 11.41
C LEU A 219 -11.40 -17.04 12.72
N PRO A 220 -11.70 -17.67 13.87
CA PRO A 220 -11.72 -17.00 15.18
C PRO A 220 -10.42 -16.30 15.56
N GLY A 221 -9.27 -16.84 15.11
CA GLY A 221 -7.94 -16.28 15.34
C GLY A 221 -7.53 -15.15 14.38
N GLY A 222 -8.25 -14.99 13.28
CA GLY A 222 -7.97 -14.04 12.21
C GLY A 222 -8.14 -14.66 10.84
N PRO A 223 -8.18 -13.85 9.76
CA PRO A 223 -8.40 -14.34 8.40
C PRO A 223 -7.22 -15.14 7.85
N LEU A 224 -7.53 -16.14 7.04
CA LEU A 224 -6.62 -16.83 6.13
C LEU A 224 -7.04 -16.50 4.70
N ALA A 225 -6.10 -15.96 3.91
CA ALA A 225 -6.27 -15.77 2.48
C ALA A 225 -5.36 -16.73 1.69
N LEU A 226 -5.85 -17.21 0.54
CA LEU A 226 -5.07 -17.88 -0.49
C LEU A 226 -5.20 -17.02 -1.76
N LEU A 227 -4.10 -16.41 -2.17
CA LEU A 227 -4.05 -15.44 -3.26
C LEU A 227 -3.39 -16.08 -4.48
N PRO A 228 -4.04 -16.07 -5.66
CA PRO A 228 -3.55 -16.77 -6.85
C PRO A 228 -2.27 -16.14 -7.39
N LEU A 229 -1.24 -16.95 -7.58
CA LEU A 229 0.03 -16.56 -8.23
C LEU A 229 0.04 -16.96 -9.70
N ALA A 230 0.83 -16.24 -10.50
CA ALA A 230 0.95 -16.49 -11.93
C ALA A 230 1.53 -17.90 -12.28
N ASP A 231 2.23 -18.52 -11.34
CA ASP A 231 2.84 -19.85 -11.51
C ASP A 231 1.91 -21.02 -11.08
N GLY A 232 0.65 -20.73 -10.76
CA GLY A 232 -0.35 -21.71 -10.35
C GLY A 232 -0.36 -22.03 -8.85
N ARG A 233 0.62 -21.57 -8.08
CA ARG A 233 0.61 -21.63 -6.61
C ARG A 233 -0.32 -20.58 -6.02
N SER A 234 -0.57 -20.69 -4.72
CA SER A 234 -1.26 -19.66 -3.96
C SER A 234 -0.32 -19.06 -2.92
N SER A 235 -0.30 -17.73 -2.80
CA SER A 235 0.32 -17.07 -1.66
C SER A 235 -0.66 -17.07 -0.49
N ILE A 236 -0.25 -17.57 0.66
CA ILE A 236 -1.07 -17.50 1.87
C ILE A 236 -0.72 -16.26 2.69
N VAL A 237 -1.77 -15.67 3.29
CA VAL A 237 -1.66 -14.65 4.33
C VAL A 237 -2.55 -15.10 5.47
N TRP A 238 -1.95 -15.67 6.50
CA TRP A 238 -2.67 -16.21 7.66
C TRP A 238 -2.45 -15.34 8.89
N SER A 239 -3.45 -14.56 9.25
CA SER A 239 -3.42 -13.71 10.44
C SER A 239 -3.68 -14.56 11.69
N LEU A 240 -2.72 -14.56 12.61
CA LEU A 240 -2.76 -15.36 13.83
C LEU A 240 -2.37 -14.51 15.04
N PRO A 241 -2.91 -14.80 16.24
CA PRO A 241 -2.36 -14.30 17.48
C PRO A 241 -0.86 -14.60 17.57
N GLU A 242 -0.08 -13.72 18.19
CA GLU A 242 1.39 -13.80 18.15
C GLU A 242 1.96 -15.14 18.66
N ALA A 243 1.34 -15.72 19.71
CA ALA A 243 1.75 -17.03 20.24
C ALA A 243 1.50 -18.15 19.20
N GLU A 244 0.32 -18.13 18.54
CA GLU A 244 -0.04 -19.10 17.51
C GLU A 244 0.83 -18.95 16.26
N ALA A 245 1.12 -17.73 15.84
CA ALA A 245 2.03 -17.50 14.71
C ALA A 245 3.42 -18.10 14.98
N ARG A 246 3.95 -17.93 16.22
CA ARG A 246 5.22 -18.54 16.61
C ARG A 246 5.14 -20.07 16.61
N ARG A 247 4.04 -20.64 17.11
CA ARG A 247 3.82 -22.10 17.09
C ARG A 247 3.77 -22.64 15.67
N VAL A 248 2.97 -22.00 14.78
CA VAL A 248 2.81 -22.41 13.37
C VAL A 248 4.13 -22.30 12.59
N LEU A 249 4.93 -21.27 12.87
CA LEU A 249 6.26 -21.14 12.24
C LEU A 249 7.24 -22.25 12.66
N ALA A 250 7.08 -22.81 13.88
CA ALA A 250 7.93 -23.84 14.41
C ALA A 250 7.53 -25.27 14.01
N LEU A 251 6.36 -25.45 13.35
CA LEU A 251 5.92 -26.77 12.86
C LEU A 251 6.89 -27.30 11.80
N ASP A 252 7.04 -28.61 11.74
CA ASP A 252 7.64 -29.24 10.56
C ASP A 252 6.75 -29.03 9.32
N GLU A 253 7.26 -29.40 8.15
CA GLU A 253 6.55 -29.16 6.90
C GLU A 253 5.21 -29.88 6.85
N GLN A 254 5.18 -31.17 7.18
CA GLN A 254 3.96 -31.98 7.09
C GLN A 254 2.88 -31.48 8.05
N ALA A 255 3.24 -31.22 9.30
CA ALA A 255 2.32 -30.68 10.30
C ALA A 255 1.75 -29.31 9.88
N PHE A 256 2.56 -28.47 9.25
CA PHE A 256 2.10 -27.19 8.71
C PHE A 256 1.11 -27.38 7.55
N LEU A 257 1.42 -28.27 6.59
CA LEU A 257 0.52 -28.56 5.46
C LEU A 257 -0.83 -29.08 5.92
N ASP A 258 -0.84 -30.01 6.90
CA ASP A 258 -2.06 -30.58 7.45
C ASP A 258 -2.89 -29.51 8.18
N GLU A 259 -2.26 -28.69 9.02
CA GLU A 259 -2.95 -27.64 9.77
C GLU A 259 -3.50 -26.54 8.84
N LEU A 260 -2.73 -26.15 7.82
CA LEU A 260 -3.18 -25.19 6.82
C LEU A 260 -4.33 -25.75 5.97
N GLY A 261 -4.30 -27.07 5.67
CA GLY A 261 -5.39 -27.76 5.00
C GLY A 261 -6.70 -27.64 5.78
N VAL A 262 -6.67 -27.92 7.09
CA VAL A 262 -7.83 -27.74 7.98
C VAL A 262 -8.25 -26.27 8.06
N ALA A 263 -7.30 -25.35 8.22
CA ALA A 263 -7.58 -23.93 8.32
C ALA A 263 -8.22 -23.37 7.04
N SER A 264 -7.86 -23.89 5.86
CA SER A 264 -8.44 -23.53 4.57
C SER A 264 -9.70 -24.31 4.21
N ASP A 265 -10.18 -25.19 5.09
CA ASP A 265 -11.34 -26.07 4.85
C ASP A 265 -11.14 -27.00 3.65
N PHE A 266 -9.91 -27.35 3.36
CA PHE A 266 -9.52 -28.12 2.17
C PHE A 266 -10.15 -27.58 0.87
N ARG A 267 -10.38 -26.26 0.79
CA ARG A 267 -11.10 -25.62 -0.32
C ARG A 267 -10.46 -25.93 -1.68
N LEU A 268 -9.13 -25.96 -1.71
CA LEU A 268 -8.33 -26.33 -2.88
C LEU A 268 -7.74 -27.76 -2.76
N GLY A 269 -8.39 -28.65 -2.01
CA GLY A 269 -7.88 -29.96 -1.69
C GLY A 269 -6.77 -29.90 -0.65
N ARG A 270 -5.90 -30.94 -0.63
CA ARG A 270 -4.75 -30.94 0.26
C ARG A 270 -3.74 -29.88 -0.17
N ILE A 271 -3.02 -29.33 0.81
CA ILE A 271 -1.82 -28.54 0.54
C ILE A 271 -0.67 -29.54 0.34
N VAL A 272 0.00 -29.48 -0.80
CA VAL A 272 0.96 -30.54 -1.19
C VAL A 272 2.43 -30.11 -1.08
N ALA A 273 2.69 -28.80 -1.04
CA ALA A 273 4.03 -28.24 -0.83
C ALA A 273 3.95 -26.81 -0.29
N THR A 274 5.02 -26.35 0.36
CA THR A 274 5.16 -24.98 0.84
C THR A 274 6.58 -24.45 0.62
N THR A 275 6.71 -23.13 0.44
CA THR A 275 8.00 -22.43 0.54
C THR A 275 8.35 -22.18 2.02
N PRO A 276 9.57 -21.68 2.30
CA PRO A 276 9.89 -21.16 3.63
C PRO A 276 8.84 -20.14 4.10
N ARG A 277 8.52 -20.19 5.40
CA ARG A 277 7.51 -19.35 6.04
C ARG A 277 8.15 -18.12 6.67
N ALA A 278 7.47 -16.99 6.63
CA ALA A 278 7.83 -15.80 7.38
C ALA A 278 6.61 -15.22 8.10
N ALA A 279 6.81 -14.35 9.08
CA ALA A 279 5.71 -13.68 9.75
C ALA A 279 5.99 -12.19 9.97
N PHE A 280 4.99 -11.35 9.70
CA PHE A 280 5.04 -9.91 9.82
C PHE A 280 4.02 -9.42 10.87
N PRO A 281 4.38 -8.43 11.73
CA PRO A 281 3.46 -7.90 12.73
C PRO A 281 2.31 -7.14 12.06
N LEU A 282 1.12 -7.27 12.62
CA LEU A 282 -0.08 -6.58 12.16
C LEU A 282 -0.38 -5.39 13.07
N LYS A 283 -0.33 -4.20 12.48
CA LYS A 283 -0.57 -2.93 13.18
C LYS A 283 -1.49 -2.04 12.37
N LEU A 284 -2.33 -1.29 13.06
CA LEU A 284 -3.00 -0.12 12.53
C LEU A 284 -2.27 1.11 13.03
N GLN A 285 -1.86 1.98 12.13
CA GLN A 285 -1.21 3.23 12.47
C GLN A 285 -1.66 4.33 11.49
N LEU A 286 -2.24 5.39 12.02
CA LEU A 286 -2.68 6.55 11.25
C LEU A 286 -1.96 7.79 11.78
N ALA A 287 -1.34 8.56 10.91
CA ALA A 287 -0.75 9.83 11.28
C ALA A 287 -1.82 10.84 11.69
N GLU A 288 -1.58 11.59 12.74
CA GLU A 288 -2.53 12.61 13.23
C GLU A 288 -2.73 13.75 12.23
N ARG A 289 -1.72 14.03 11.42
CA ARG A 289 -1.74 14.98 10.31
C ARG A 289 -0.97 14.40 9.13
N TYR A 290 -1.41 14.69 7.89
CA TYR A 290 -0.74 14.22 6.67
C TYR A 290 0.17 15.31 6.06
N GLN A 291 0.26 16.45 6.70
CA GLN A 291 1.07 17.57 6.22
C GLN A 291 1.64 18.40 7.38
N ALA A 292 2.75 19.07 7.12
CA ALA A 292 3.30 20.18 7.89
C ALA A 292 3.74 21.28 6.91
N GLU A 293 4.54 22.24 7.34
CA GLU A 293 5.06 23.29 6.46
C GLU A 293 5.97 22.68 5.39
N ARG A 294 5.59 22.83 4.10
CA ARG A 294 6.29 22.28 2.93
C ARG A 294 6.59 20.77 3.01
N PHE A 295 5.75 20.05 3.72
CA PHE A 295 5.96 18.63 4.02
C PHE A 295 4.64 17.86 3.91
N VAL A 296 4.66 16.67 3.26
CA VAL A 296 3.54 15.74 3.20
C VAL A 296 3.97 14.29 3.42
N LEU A 297 3.07 13.49 3.99
CA LEU A 297 3.23 12.04 4.18
C LEU A 297 2.45 11.28 3.11
N LEU A 298 3.01 10.15 2.62
CA LEU A 298 2.38 9.21 1.70
C LEU A 298 2.56 7.76 2.19
N GLY A 299 1.59 6.92 1.82
CA GLY A 299 1.62 5.48 2.08
C GLY A 299 1.79 5.16 3.55
N ASP A 300 2.59 4.15 3.87
CA ASP A 300 2.77 3.67 5.24
C ASP A 300 3.30 4.75 6.21
N ALA A 301 3.97 5.79 5.71
CA ALA A 301 4.37 6.92 6.53
C ALA A 301 3.16 7.71 7.07
N ALA A 302 2.06 7.75 6.31
CA ALA A 302 0.79 8.36 6.70
C ALA A 302 -0.17 7.36 7.36
N HIS A 303 -0.26 6.14 6.81
CA HIS A 303 -1.23 5.13 7.24
C HIS A 303 -0.72 3.72 6.99
N ALA A 304 -0.45 2.96 8.03
CA ALA A 304 -0.24 1.53 7.95
C ALA A 304 -1.52 0.83 8.42
N VAL A 305 -2.16 0.09 7.53
CA VAL A 305 -3.43 -0.60 7.81
C VAL A 305 -3.26 -2.10 7.90
N HIS A 306 -4.22 -2.79 8.52
CA HIS A 306 -4.24 -4.25 8.54
C HIS A 306 -4.28 -4.77 7.09
N PRO A 307 -3.40 -5.72 6.70
CA PRO A 307 -3.31 -6.22 5.34
C PRO A 307 -4.46 -7.18 4.98
N LEU A 308 -5.71 -6.80 5.26
CA LEU A 308 -6.86 -7.52 4.72
C LEU A 308 -6.79 -7.45 3.20
N ALA A 309 -6.56 -8.59 2.58
CA ALA A 309 -6.42 -8.75 1.12
C ALA A 309 -5.28 -7.93 0.47
N GLY A 310 -4.19 -7.63 1.19
CA GLY A 310 -3.01 -6.95 0.61
C GLY A 310 -3.25 -5.49 0.18
N GLN A 311 -4.21 -4.78 0.77
CA GLN A 311 -4.66 -3.47 0.27
C GLN A 311 -3.80 -2.25 0.68
N GLY A 312 -2.80 -2.40 1.56
CA GLY A 312 -2.00 -1.27 2.05
C GLY A 312 -1.36 -0.44 0.92
N VAL A 313 -0.77 -1.08 -0.08
CA VAL A 313 -0.15 -0.40 -1.21
C VAL A 313 -1.15 0.38 -2.06
N ASN A 314 -2.38 -0.11 -2.21
CA ASN A 314 -3.41 0.56 -3.00
C ASN A 314 -3.81 1.92 -2.40
N LEU A 315 -3.86 2.02 -1.06
CA LEU A 315 -4.07 3.29 -0.37
C LEU A 315 -2.93 4.27 -0.68
N GLY A 316 -1.68 3.80 -0.59
CA GLY A 316 -0.51 4.62 -0.91
C GLY A 316 -0.45 5.07 -2.38
N LEU A 317 -0.86 4.22 -3.33
CA LEU A 317 -0.94 4.60 -4.74
C LEU A 317 -2.08 5.60 -5.00
N ARG A 318 -3.19 5.53 -4.27
CA ARG A 318 -4.23 6.59 -4.28
C ARG A 318 -3.70 7.91 -3.72
N ASP A 319 -2.82 7.88 -2.70
CA ASP A 319 -2.15 9.09 -2.21
C ASP A 319 -1.32 9.73 -3.31
N VAL A 320 -0.58 8.92 -4.09
CA VAL A 320 0.25 9.40 -5.20
C VAL A 320 -0.60 10.13 -6.23
N ALA A 321 -1.71 9.53 -6.68
CA ALA A 321 -2.61 10.13 -7.64
C ALA A 321 -3.18 11.46 -7.13
N GLU A 322 -3.73 11.50 -5.90
CA GLU A 322 -4.31 12.71 -5.31
C GLU A 322 -3.26 13.80 -5.09
N LEU A 323 -2.03 13.44 -4.66
CA LEU A 323 -0.95 14.43 -4.50
C LEU A 323 -0.56 15.02 -5.85
N ARG A 324 -0.31 14.17 -6.86
CA ARG A 324 0.00 14.61 -8.24
C ARG A 324 -1.04 15.61 -8.73
N ASP A 325 -2.31 15.26 -8.67
CA ASP A 325 -3.40 16.08 -9.19
C ASP A 325 -3.54 17.39 -8.42
N THR A 326 -3.39 17.34 -7.08
CA THR A 326 -3.39 18.54 -6.22
C THR A 326 -2.26 19.50 -6.57
N LEU A 327 -1.04 19.00 -6.84
CA LEU A 327 0.12 19.84 -7.18
C LEU A 327 0.02 20.38 -8.62
N VAL A 328 -0.48 19.58 -9.57
CA VAL A 328 -0.74 20.03 -10.96
C VAL A 328 -1.75 21.16 -10.97
N ASP A 329 -2.89 21.03 -10.27
CA ASP A 329 -3.89 22.08 -10.13
C ASP A 329 -3.31 23.37 -9.52
N ALA A 330 -2.46 23.21 -8.46
CA ALA A 330 -1.84 24.34 -7.79
C ALA A 330 -0.90 25.10 -8.76
N ARG A 331 -0.05 24.38 -9.49
CA ARG A 331 0.87 24.95 -10.48
C ARG A 331 0.13 25.62 -11.63
N ALA A 332 -0.91 25.00 -12.16
CA ALA A 332 -1.73 25.57 -13.23
C ALA A 332 -2.41 26.87 -12.80
N ALA A 333 -2.75 26.98 -11.50
CA ALA A 333 -3.30 28.19 -10.90
C ALA A 333 -2.24 29.22 -10.45
N GLY A 334 -0.95 29.02 -10.78
CA GLY A 334 0.14 29.90 -10.36
C GLY A 334 0.41 29.93 -8.86
N ARG A 335 0.01 28.87 -8.13
CA ARG A 335 0.17 28.78 -6.67
C ARG A 335 1.45 28.05 -6.31
N ASP A 336 2.03 28.41 -5.16
CA ASP A 336 3.13 27.67 -4.57
C ASP A 336 2.67 26.27 -4.14
N ILE A 337 3.30 25.23 -4.69
CA ILE A 337 2.98 23.83 -4.42
C ILE A 337 3.22 23.43 -2.94
N GLY A 338 4.16 24.08 -2.25
CA GLY A 338 4.46 23.90 -0.83
C GLY A 338 3.56 24.70 0.10
N ALA A 339 2.66 25.55 -0.43
CA ALA A 339 1.82 26.40 0.38
C ALA A 339 0.83 25.61 1.24
N ALA A 340 0.68 26.02 2.49
CA ALA A 340 -0.13 25.31 3.48
C ALA A 340 -1.59 25.04 3.05
N HIS A 341 -2.21 25.91 2.23
CA HIS A 341 -3.57 25.71 1.78
C HIS A 341 -3.67 24.61 0.70
N VAL A 342 -2.63 24.45 -0.14
CA VAL A 342 -2.51 23.37 -1.15
C VAL A 342 -2.36 22.05 -0.42
N LEU A 343 -1.40 21.95 0.50
CA LEU A 343 -1.13 20.72 1.24
C LEU A 343 -2.29 20.30 2.15
N ARG A 344 -3.03 21.27 2.74
CA ARG A 344 -4.27 20.99 3.49
C ARG A 344 -5.37 20.41 2.62
N ARG A 345 -5.47 20.77 1.32
CA ARG A 345 -6.46 20.19 0.39
C ARG A 345 -6.16 18.69 0.18
N TYR A 346 -4.92 18.33 -0.11
CA TYR A 346 -4.46 16.95 -0.20
C TYR A 346 -4.75 16.18 1.10
N ALA A 347 -4.23 16.69 2.23
CA ALA A 347 -4.35 16.04 3.52
C ALA A 347 -5.81 15.77 3.94
N ARG A 348 -6.72 16.71 3.68
CA ARG A 348 -8.14 16.54 4.01
C ARG A 348 -8.80 15.43 3.20
N ARG A 349 -8.52 15.34 1.89
CA ARG A 349 -9.10 14.34 1.00
C ARG A 349 -8.60 12.95 1.38
N ARG A 350 -7.30 12.80 1.52
CA ARG A 350 -6.71 11.49 1.82
C ARG A 350 -7.06 11.01 3.22
N ARG A 351 -6.86 11.84 4.25
CA ARG A 351 -7.13 11.44 5.63
C ARG A 351 -8.58 10.99 5.85
N SER A 352 -9.55 11.63 5.20
CA SER A 352 -10.96 11.20 5.33
C SER A 352 -11.18 9.83 4.73
N ALA A 353 -10.65 9.57 3.52
CA ALA A 353 -10.76 8.28 2.84
C ALA A 353 -10.05 7.17 3.64
N ASP A 354 -8.78 7.39 4.01
CA ASP A 354 -7.98 6.39 4.72
C ASP A 354 -8.53 6.07 6.12
N THR A 355 -9.14 7.06 6.80
CA THR A 355 -9.81 6.82 8.09
C THR A 355 -11.03 5.93 7.92
N LEU A 356 -11.82 6.12 6.85
CA LEU A 356 -12.98 5.26 6.57
C LEU A 356 -12.54 3.83 6.23
N ASP A 357 -11.52 3.67 5.41
CA ASP A 357 -10.96 2.36 5.05
C ASP A 357 -10.42 1.65 6.30
N ALA A 358 -9.63 2.36 7.13
CA ALA A 358 -9.08 1.82 8.37
C ALA A 358 -10.16 1.40 9.38
N LEU A 359 -11.20 2.22 9.55
CA LEU A 359 -12.34 1.88 10.41
C LEU A 359 -13.13 0.69 9.86
N GLY A 360 -13.29 0.58 8.54
CA GLY A 360 -13.91 -0.57 7.88
C GLY A 360 -13.16 -1.86 8.17
N PHE A 361 -11.84 -1.87 8.01
CA PHE A 361 -11.00 -3.02 8.30
C PHE A 361 -11.01 -3.39 9.79
N ASP A 362 -10.92 -2.41 10.69
CA ASP A 362 -10.99 -2.66 12.14
C ASP A 362 -12.37 -3.20 12.56
N ALA A 363 -13.46 -2.67 11.97
CA ALA A 363 -14.81 -3.17 12.22
C ALA A 363 -14.97 -4.62 11.75
N LEU A 364 -14.49 -4.97 10.56
CA LEU A 364 -14.49 -6.35 10.09
C LEU A 364 -13.70 -7.26 11.02
N ALA A 365 -12.47 -6.89 11.38
CA ALA A 365 -11.66 -7.68 12.30
C ALA A 365 -12.35 -7.93 13.65
N ARG A 366 -13.04 -6.92 14.20
CA ARG A 366 -13.80 -7.05 15.46
C ARG A 366 -15.03 -7.93 15.31
N ILE A 367 -15.81 -7.76 14.24
CA ILE A 367 -17.03 -8.54 13.99
C ILE A 367 -16.69 -10.03 13.89
N TYR A 368 -15.59 -10.37 13.22
CA TYR A 368 -15.14 -11.76 13.07
C TYR A 368 -14.44 -12.33 14.33
N ALA A 369 -14.02 -11.49 15.26
CA ALA A 369 -13.52 -11.93 16.57
C ALA A 369 -14.62 -12.31 17.56
N TRP A 370 -15.91 -12.04 17.26
CA TRP A 370 -17.03 -12.43 18.14
C TRP A 370 -17.24 -13.95 18.15
N GLN A 371 -17.29 -14.50 19.36
CA GLN A 371 -17.47 -15.95 19.57
C GLN A 371 -18.85 -16.32 20.18
N SER A 372 -19.65 -15.32 20.59
CA SER A 372 -20.98 -15.57 21.09
C SER A 372 -21.88 -16.17 20.00
N PRO A 373 -22.58 -17.31 20.22
CA PRO A 373 -23.40 -17.96 19.20
C PRO A 373 -24.46 -17.03 18.58
N ALA A 374 -25.05 -16.14 19.38
CA ALA A 374 -26.03 -15.17 18.89
C ALA A 374 -25.41 -14.15 17.95
N LEU A 375 -24.18 -13.66 18.25
CA LEU A 375 -23.48 -12.70 17.41
C LEU A 375 -22.95 -13.36 16.12
N VAL A 376 -22.48 -14.61 16.22
CA VAL A 376 -22.07 -15.42 15.06
C VAL A 376 -23.27 -15.64 14.12
N ALA A 377 -24.44 -16.00 14.66
CA ALA A 377 -25.66 -16.16 13.87
C ALA A 377 -26.09 -14.84 13.21
N ALA A 378 -26.08 -13.73 13.96
CA ALA A 378 -26.40 -12.40 13.43
C ALA A 378 -25.45 -11.97 12.32
N ARG A 379 -24.13 -12.19 12.50
CA ARG A 379 -23.10 -11.96 11.47
C ARG A 379 -23.37 -12.78 10.22
N GLY A 380 -23.68 -14.07 10.37
CA GLY A 380 -24.01 -14.95 9.25
C GLY A 380 -25.26 -14.50 8.47
N VAL A 381 -26.29 -14.00 9.15
CA VAL A 381 -27.47 -13.40 8.51
C VAL A 381 -27.06 -12.13 7.74
N GLY A 382 -26.25 -11.27 8.36
CA GLY A 382 -25.75 -10.03 7.73
C GLY A 382 -24.95 -10.29 6.46
N VAL A 383 -24.03 -11.26 6.46
CA VAL A 383 -23.24 -11.65 5.28
C VAL A 383 -24.14 -12.18 4.15
N ARG A 384 -25.08 -13.09 4.46
CA ARG A 384 -26.03 -13.62 3.46
C ARG A 384 -26.94 -12.54 2.89
N LEU A 385 -27.37 -11.57 3.72
CA LEU A 385 -28.18 -10.45 3.25
C LEU A 385 -27.35 -9.54 2.32
N LEU A 386 -26.12 -9.25 2.70
CA LEU A 386 -25.19 -8.45 1.89
C LEU A 386 -24.93 -9.09 0.52
N ASP A 387 -24.72 -10.40 0.49
CA ASP A 387 -24.50 -11.13 -0.77
C ASP A 387 -25.71 -11.03 -1.72
N ARG A 388 -26.94 -10.99 -1.17
CA ARG A 388 -28.19 -10.84 -1.94
C ARG A 388 -28.47 -9.40 -2.36
N LEU A 389 -27.91 -8.40 -1.71
CA LEU A 389 -28.13 -6.99 -2.00
C LEU A 389 -27.15 -6.47 -3.05
N ALA A 390 -27.41 -6.80 -4.32
CA ALA A 390 -26.54 -6.47 -5.45
C ALA A 390 -26.07 -5.00 -5.48
N PRO A 391 -26.90 -3.95 -5.20
CA PRO A 391 -26.43 -2.58 -5.22
C PRO A 391 -25.40 -2.27 -4.11
N LEU A 392 -25.56 -2.86 -2.92
CA LEU A 392 -24.64 -2.65 -1.80
C LEU A 392 -23.33 -3.41 -2.02
N LYS A 393 -23.43 -4.66 -2.50
CA LYS A 393 -22.29 -5.49 -2.88
C LYS A 393 -21.44 -4.80 -3.95
N ARG A 394 -22.08 -4.25 -4.99
CA ARG A 394 -21.42 -3.49 -6.05
C ARG A 394 -20.67 -2.26 -5.51
N ARG A 395 -21.29 -1.47 -4.62
CA ARG A 395 -20.61 -0.31 -3.98
C ARG A 395 -19.37 -0.72 -3.18
N LEU A 396 -19.45 -1.86 -2.46
CA LEU A 396 -18.28 -2.38 -1.73
C LEU A 396 -17.16 -2.80 -2.68
N SER A 397 -17.51 -3.46 -3.78
CA SER A 397 -16.54 -3.86 -4.80
C SER A 397 -15.94 -2.65 -5.52
N GLU A 398 -16.74 -1.64 -5.90
CA GLU A 398 -16.25 -0.38 -6.47
C GLU A 398 -15.29 0.33 -5.52
N HIS A 399 -15.63 0.40 -4.23
CA HIS A 399 -14.75 0.98 -3.22
C HIS A 399 -13.44 0.19 -3.06
N ALA A 400 -13.50 -1.15 -3.03
CA ALA A 400 -12.31 -2.01 -3.00
C ALA A 400 -11.46 -1.88 -4.26
N ALA A 401 -12.08 -1.65 -5.42
CA ALA A 401 -11.41 -1.37 -6.68
C ALA A 401 -10.74 0.02 -6.73
N GLY A 402 -11.09 0.89 -5.79
CA GLY A 402 -10.49 2.22 -5.66
C GLY A 402 -11.22 3.34 -6.41
N PHE A 403 -12.52 3.15 -6.72
CA PHE A 403 -13.38 4.14 -7.39
C PHE A 403 -14.40 4.74 -6.45
#